data_823f1c58081543328fb325087dfaa7de
#
_entry.id   823f1c58081543328fb325087dfaa7de
#
_cell.length_a   1.000
_cell.length_b   1.000
_cell.length_c   1.000
_cell.angle_alpha   90.00
_cell.angle_beta   90.00
_cell.angle_gamma   90.00
#
_symmetry.space_group_name_H-M   'P 1'
#
loop_
_entity.id
_entity.type
_entity.pdbx_description
1 polymer ?
#
loop_
_entity_poly.entity_id
_entity_poly.type
_entity_poly.pdbx_seq_one_letter_code
_entity_poly.pdbx_strand_id
1 'polypeptide(L)'
;MRRQIFLPDRLSIGLVLVLIVLLGAGLATIVLAQSGRNKEKTPKTSARKNKSTSPSTEPSSSATPAKSRSQSSDAQPRPGDSANENSSDEVDESDTIRVISNLVPIPASVVDLKGIAVTGLKLEDFELRVDGQLKAISDMTRAETSVRLVMLFDNSGSLDYARDFEKQAARHFFRQVMRRTDEAAIYSIESDSYLAQPLTNDVDLLERTIESFGKPEGSTSLFDAIIDAAGYLKPYSGRRVMVIVSDGIETTSRNDFETTIQRVLASDCQIFIVQTGLYDGANLRALAAERRMEQISGQTGGAVYIPKTTDELKAAFQQIAADLAHQYVLSYYPGNERRDGRFHNIDLKVRSRKDVRIRARRGYYSPKAANVATNDW
;
A
#
# COMPACT_ATOMS: atom_id res chain seq x y z
N MET A 1 -3.15 58.96 20.36
CA MET A 1 -3.29 57.70 21.14
C MET A 1 -1.98 56.90 21.05
N ARG A 2 -1.15 56.96 22.09
CA ARG A 2 0.13 56.26 22.18
C ARG A 2 -0.12 54.86 22.74
N ARG A 3 0.25 53.81 22.00
CA ARG A 3 0.25 52.42 22.49
C ARG A 3 1.52 52.24 23.35
N GLN A 4 1.36 51.92 24.61
CA GLN A 4 2.43 51.46 25.48
C GLN A 4 2.72 49.98 25.18
N ILE A 5 3.98 49.69 24.90
CA ILE A 5 4.52 48.36 24.77
C ILE A 5 4.99 47.93 26.16
N PHE A 6 4.33 46.90 26.74
CA PHE A 6 4.77 46.29 27.99
C PHE A 6 5.94 45.35 27.70
N LEU A 7 7.12 45.67 28.22
CA LEU A 7 8.25 44.71 28.28
C LEU A 7 8.12 43.91 29.60
N PRO A 8 8.31 42.59 29.58
CA PRO A 8 8.30 41.79 30.80
C PRO A 8 9.60 42.01 31.60
N ASP A 9 9.43 42.07 32.90
CA ASP A 9 10.43 42.40 33.91
C ASP A 9 11.56 41.35 33.95
N ARG A 10 12.81 41.78 34.02
CA ARG A 10 14.01 40.94 34.03
C ARG A 10 14.11 39.98 35.24
N LEU A 11 13.29 40.18 36.28
CA LEU A 11 13.23 39.29 37.44
C LEU A 11 12.53 37.95 37.17
N SER A 12 11.62 37.90 36.23
CA SER A 12 10.87 36.67 35.91
C SER A 12 11.68 35.64 35.12
N ILE A 13 12.68 36.08 34.37
CA ILE A 13 13.53 35.20 33.55
C ILE A 13 14.55 34.42 34.40
N GLY A 14 15.05 35.06 35.49
CA GLY A 14 16.01 34.45 36.42
C GLY A 14 15.40 33.30 37.23
N LEU A 15 14.11 33.38 37.58
CA LEU A 15 13.43 32.36 38.38
C LEU A 15 13.12 31.09 37.58
N VAL A 16 12.82 31.19 36.29
CA VAL A 16 12.56 30.05 35.42
C VAL A 16 13.84 29.27 35.11
N LEU A 17 14.99 29.96 34.94
CA LEU A 17 16.27 29.30 34.71
C LEU A 17 16.79 28.54 35.94
N VAL A 18 16.56 29.03 37.16
CA VAL A 18 16.93 28.34 38.39
C VAL A 18 16.08 27.11 38.65
N LEU A 19 14.79 27.12 38.25
CA LEU A 19 13.91 25.97 38.39
C LEU A 19 14.28 24.83 37.42
N ILE A 20 14.78 25.14 36.23
CA ILE A 20 15.23 24.11 35.24
C ILE A 20 16.54 23.45 35.70
N VAL A 21 17.44 24.17 36.36
CA VAL A 21 18.72 23.61 36.86
C VAL A 21 18.49 22.70 38.07
N LEU A 22 17.49 22.99 38.93
CA LEU A 22 17.16 22.17 40.10
C LEU A 22 16.39 20.86 39.72
N LEU A 23 15.68 20.83 38.61
CA LEU A 23 15.03 19.61 38.07
C LEU A 23 15.99 18.67 37.34
N GLY A 24 17.13 19.17 36.85
CA GLY A 24 18.17 18.39 36.17
C GLY A 24 19.11 17.62 37.10
N ALA A 25 19.21 17.99 38.40
CA ALA A 25 20.12 17.36 39.34
C ALA A 25 19.52 16.17 40.13
N GLY A 26 18.22 15.89 39.98
CA GLY A 26 17.51 14.85 40.72
C GLY A 26 17.43 13.46 40.07
N LEU A 27 17.95 13.28 38.85
CA LEU A 27 17.77 12.05 38.05
C LEU A 27 19.04 11.20 37.86
N ALA A 28 20.13 11.46 38.60
CA ALA A 28 21.41 10.78 38.39
C ALA A 28 21.82 9.77 39.49
N THR A 29 20.92 9.29 40.36
CA THR A 29 21.30 8.34 41.40
C THR A 29 20.29 7.23 41.64
N ILE A 30 19.97 6.42 40.63
CA ILE A 30 19.42 5.06 40.80
C ILE A 30 19.80 4.21 39.59
N VAL A 31 21.03 3.76 39.47
CA VAL A 31 21.40 2.52 38.76
C VAL A 31 22.73 2.04 39.32
N LEU A 32 22.72 1.31 40.42
CA LEU A 32 23.79 0.38 40.81
C LEU A 32 23.28 -0.43 42.02
N ALA A 33 22.63 -1.57 41.74
CA ALA A 33 22.64 -2.79 42.58
C ALA A 33 21.65 -3.80 42.01
N GLN A 34 22.12 -4.82 41.31
CA GLN A 34 21.95 -6.23 41.72
C GLN A 34 22.45 -7.13 40.59
N SER A 35 23.72 -7.46 40.71
CA SER A 35 24.28 -8.69 40.21
C SER A 35 24.07 -9.75 41.31
N GLY A 36 23.23 -10.70 41.03
CA GLY A 36 22.94 -11.84 41.93
C GLY A 36 22.74 -13.10 41.10
N ARG A 37 23.81 -13.81 40.98
CA ARG A 37 23.98 -15.13 40.36
C ARG A 37 23.26 -16.18 41.24
N ASN A 38 22.31 -16.92 40.70
CA ASN A 38 21.93 -18.22 41.25
C ASN A 38 21.86 -19.30 40.17
N LYS A 39 22.81 -20.22 40.29
CA LYS A 39 22.82 -21.53 39.66
C LYS A 39 21.98 -22.48 40.52
N GLU A 40 21.02 -23.15 39.94
CA GLU A 40 20.55 -24.47 40.45
C GLU A 40 19.97 -25.28 39.29
N LYS A 41 20.72 -26.28 38.92
CA LYS A 41 20.53 -27.73 38.93
C LYS A 41 19.28 -28.28 38.21
N THR A 42 19.60 -28.87 37.08
CA THR A 42 18.81 -29.93 36.43
C THR A 42 18.67 -31.18 37.28
N PRO A 43 17.59 -31.96 37.17
CA PRO A 43 17.72 -33.40 37.19
C PRO A 43 17.35 -34.06 35.85
N LYS A 44 18.25 -34.97 35.47
CA LYS A 44 18.06 -36.04 34.49
C LYS A 44 17.14 -37.12 35.09
N THR A 45 16.38 -37.76 34.23
CA THR A 45 16.00 -39.21 34.21
C THR A 45 14.60 -39.28 33.56
N SER A 46 14.23 -40.18 32.69
CA SER A 46 14.82 -41.39 32.14
C SER A 46 13.96 -41.83 30.94
N ALA A 47 14.58 -42.46 30.01
CA ALA A 47 13.98 -43.14 28.88
C ALA A 47 12.96 -44.21 29.27
N ARG A 48 11.84 -44.30 28.55
CA ARG A 48 11.12 -45.57 28.41
C ARG A 48 10.74 -45.79 26.94
N LYS A 49 11.46 -46.68 26.35
CA LYS A 49 11.21 -47.39 25.10
C LYS A 49 9.92 -48.22 25.27
N ASN A 50 8.99 -48.15 24.37
CA ASN A 50 8.17 -49.29 24.03
C ASN A 50 7.92 -49.31 22.53
N LYS A 51 8.22 -50.45 21.99
CA LYS A 51 8.24 -50.97 20.65
C LYS A 51 6.95 -51.80 20.47
N SER A 52 6.37 -51.75 19.31
CA SER A 52 5.61 -52.80 18.59
C SER A 52 4.42 -52.15 17.86
N THR A 53 4.05 -52.41 16.71
CA THR A 53 4.25 -53.41 15.66
C THR A 53 3.25 -53.03 14.57
N SER A 54 3.71 -52.93 13.33
CA SER A 54 2.83 -52.98 12.16
C SER A 54 2.23 -54.38 12.02
N PRO A 55 1.13 -54.56 11.29
CA PRO A 55 1.34 -55.08 9.94
C PRO A 55 0.45 -54.46 8.84
N SER A 56 1.05 -54.37 7.72
CA SER A 56 0.68 -54.45 6.34
C SER A 56 -0.62 -55.22 6.01
N THR A 57 -1.41 -54.68 5.09
CA THR A 57 -2.03 -55.47 4.00
C THR A 57 -2.40 -54.55 2.81
N GLU A 58 -1.69 -54.61 1.70
CA GLU A 58 -2.24 -54.57 0.35
C GLU A 58 -2.70 -55.98 -0.04
N PRO A 59 -3.53 -56.25 -1.09
CA PRO A 59 -3.19 -55.87 -2.46
C PRO A 59 -4.38 -55.69 -3.46
N SER A 60 -4.04 -55.11 -4.62
CA SER A 60 -4.44 -55.44 -6.02
C SER A 60 -5.95 -55.38 -6.35
N SER A 61 -6.38 -54.93 -7.52
CA SER A 61 -5.96 -55.18 -8.89
C SER A 61 -6.81 -54.33 -9.88
N SER A 62 -6.18 -53.80 -10.88
CA SER A 62 -6.37 -54.01 -12.32
C SER A 62 -7.71 -53.64 -12.96
N ALA A 63 -7.73 -52.73 -13.93
CA ALA A 63 -7.97 -53.01 -15.33
C ALA A 63 -8.06 -51.76 -16.20
N THR A 64 -7.18 -51.61 -17.16
CA THR A 64 -7.34 -51.03 -18.49
C THR A 64 -7.64 -52.19 -19.44
N PRO A 65 -8.08 -52.05 -20.71
CA PRO A 65 -8.29 -50.91 -21.61
C PRO A 65 -9.51 -51.07 -22.55
N ALA A 66 -9.83 -50.07 -23.35
CA ALA A 66 -10.38 -50.34 -24.70
C ALA A 66 -10.16 -49.17 -25.67
N LYS A 67 -9.38 -49.43 -26.70
CA LYS A 67 -9.30 -48.76 -28.00
C LYS A 67 -10.58 -48.99 -28.79
N SER A 68 -11.04 -48.01 -29.58
CA SER A 68 -11.61 -48.30 -30.90
C SER A 68 -11.27 -47.18 -31.88
N ARG A 69 -10.92 -47.65 -33.04
CA ARG A 69 -10.36 -47.08 -34.26
C ARG A 69 -11.39 -47.31 -35.37
N SER A 70 -11.59 -46.33 -36.27
CA SER A 70 -11.94 -46.52 -37.70
C SER A 70 -11.96 -45.14 -38.35
N GLN A 71 -11.02 -44.83 -39.28
CA GLN A 71 -11.03 -45.11 -40.72
C GLN A 71 -12.20 -44.39 -41.43
N SER A 72 -11.98 -43.51 -42.32
CA SER A 72 -11.29 -43.27 -43.57
C SER A 72 -12.32 -42.83 -44.62
N SER A 73 -12.00 -41.87 -45.46
CA SER A 73 -12.05 -41.92 -46.93
C SER A 73 -11.93 -40.55 -47.56
N ASP A 74 -10.89 -40.35 -48.26
CA ASP A 74 -10.63 -39.99 -49.64
C ASP A 74 -11.70 -39.21 -50.42
N ALA A 75 -11.29 -38.07 -51.00
CA ALA A 75 -11.35 -37.79 -52.43
C ALA A 75 -10.76 -36.41 -52.77
N GLN A 76 -9.74 -36.42 -53.60
CA GLN A 76 -9.35 -35.32 -54.49
C GLN A 76 -9.97 -35.53 -55.87
N PRO A 77 -10.21 -34.46 -56.70
CA PRO A 77 -9.24 -34.14 -57.74
C PRO A 77 -9.06 -32.61 -58.04
N ARG A 78 -7.90 -32.30 -58.64
CA ARG A 78 -7.50 -31.09 -59.37
C ARG A 78 -8.08 -31.09 -60.80
N PRO A 79 -7.78 -30.08 -61.70
CA PRO A 79 -7.17 -28.76 -61.59
C PRO A 79 -7.93 -27.65 -62.41
N GLY A 80 -7.45 -26.38 -62.30
CA GLY A 80 -7.86 -25.31 -63.23
C GLY A 80 -7.10 -24.01 -63.02
N ASP A 81 -6.21 -23.70 -63.95
CA ASP A 81 -5.41 -22.45 -64.08
C ASP A 81 -6.26 -21.19 -64.13
N SER A 82 -5.79 -20.13 -63.46
CA SER A 82 -5.71 -18.80 -64.07
C SER A 82 -4.88 -17.87 -63.22
N ALA A 83 -3.88 -17.32 -63.82
CA ALA A 83 -3.03 -16.25 -63.32
C ALA A 83 -3.82 -14.99 -63.01
N ASN A 84 -3.49 -14.36 -61.88
CA ASN A 84 -3.56 -12.92 -61.77
C ASN A 84 -2.48 -12.42 -60.80
N GLU A 85 -1.52 -11.68 -61.32
CA GLU A 85 -0.54 -10.93 -60.61
C GLU A 85 -1.24 -9.83 -59.82
N ASN A 86 -1.09 -9.86 -58.51
CA ASN A 86 -1.20 -8.63 -57.70
C ASN A 86 -0.12 -8.68 -56.63
N SER A 87 0.85 -7.80 -56.83
CA SER A 87 1.84 -7.43 -55.86
C SER A 87 1.18 -6.94 -54.58
N SER A 88 1.14 -7.81 -53.58
CA SER A 88 0.89 -7.41 -52.20
C SER A 88 2.23 -7.06 -51.59
N ASP A 89 2.45 -5.79 -51.27
CA ASP A 89 3.48 -5.32 -50.39
C ASP A 89 3.42 -6.15 -49.11
N GLU A 90 4.38 -7.04 -48.93
CA GLU A 90 4.69 -7.61 -47.64
C GLU A 90 5.16 -6.49 -46.72
N VAL A 91 4.27 -5.94 -45.94
CA VAL A 91 4.64 -5.10 -44.80
C VAL A 91 5.34 -6.01 -43.82
N ASP A 92 6.65 -5.88 -43.76
CA ASP A 92 7.54 -6.56 -42.82
C ASP A 92 7.05 -6.27 -41.38
N GLU A 93 6.44 -7.26 -40.74
CA GLU A 93 5.95 -7.19 -39.34
C GLU A 93 7.09 -7.02 -38.33
N SER A 94 8.34 -6.97 -38.78
CA SER A 94 9.52 -6.84 -37.90
C SER A 94 9.78 -5.44 -37.36
N ASP A 95 9.09 -4.42 -37.87
CA ASP A 95 9.35 -3.02 -37.49
C ASP A 95 8.25 -2.38 -36.62
N THR A 96 7.47 -3.20 -35.91
CA THR A 96 6.62 -2.66 -34.86
C THR A 96 7.48 -2.23 -33.68
N ILE A 97 7.96 -0.98 -33.74
CA ILE A 97 8.58 -0.32 -32.58
C ILE A 97 7.52 -0.25 -31.49
N ARG A 98 7.52 -1.22 -30.59
CA ARG A 98 6.76 -1.13 -29.33
C ARG A 98 7.37 -0.01 -28.51
N VAL A 99 6.90 1.20 -28.70
CA VAL A 99 7.19 2.33 -27.81
C VAL A 99 6.50 2.01 -26.49
N ILE A 100 7.21 1.29 -25.60
CA ILE A 100 6.79 1.16 -24.22
C ILE A 100 6.91 2.56 -23.64
N SER A 101 5.80 3.27 -23.61
CA SER A 101 5.70 4.58 -22.97
C SER A 101 5.94 4.41 -21.48
N ASN A 102 7.15 4.68 -21.01
CA ASN A 102 7.52 4.65 -19.60
C ASN A 102 7.08 5.95 -18.91
N LEU A 103 5.81 6.30 -19.08
CA LEU A 103 5.21 7.44 -18.41
C LEU A 103 5.13 7.17 -16.91
N VAL A 104 5.63 8.08 -16.11
CA VAL A 104 5.56 7.98 -14.63
C VAL A 104 4.36 8.80 -14.14
N PRO A 105 3.29 8.14 -13.67
CA PRO A 105 2.14 8.83 -13.11
C PRO A 105 2.43 9.31 -11.69
N ILE A 106 2.01 10.52 -11.37
CA ILE A 106 2.16 11.15 -10.06
C ILE A 106 0.78 11.60 -9.59
N PRO A 107 0.05 10.72 -8.87
CA PRO A 107 -1.19 11.13 -8.23
C PRO A 107 -0.91 12.23 -7.19
N ALA A 108 -1.66 13.32 -7.25
CA ALA A 108 -1.49 14.47 -6.38
C ALA A 108 -2.82 14.99 -5.86
N SER A 109 -2.98 15.06 -4.55
CA SER A 109 -4.10 15.73 -3.88
C SER A 109 -3.68 17.13 -3.47
N VAL A 110 -4.44 18.13 -3.86
CA VAL A 110 -4.22 19.53 -3.48
C VAL A 110 -5.38 19.99 -2.62
N VAL A 111 -5.08 20.43 -1.41
CA VAL A 111 -6.08 20.92 -0.46
C VAL A 111 -5.70 22.32 0.04
N ASP A 112 -6.70 23.11 0.39
CA ASP A 112 -6.49 24.39 1.07
C ASP A 112 -6.09 24.20 2.55
N LEU A 113 -5.91 25.30 3.29
CA LEU A 113 -5.55 25.26 4.71
C LEU A 113 -6.66 24.66 5.59
N LYS A 114 -7.89 24.55 5.08
CA LYS A 114 -9.03 23.92 5.76
C LYS A 114 -9.17 22.44 5.42
N GLY A 115 -8.33 21.90 4.51
CA GLY A 115 -8.40 20.52 4.04
C GLY A 115 -9.39 20.29 2.89
N ILE A 116 -9.97 21.36 2.33
CA ILE A 116 -10.92 21.27 1.21
C ILE A 116 -10.13 21.10 -0.09
N ALA A 117 -10.56 20.16 -0.94
CA ALA A 117 -9.93 19.91 -2.22
C ALA A 117 -9.94 21.15 -3.14
N VAL A 118 -8.77 21.53 -3.64
CA VAL A 118 -8.63 22.61 -4.61
C VAL A 118 -8.75 22.04 -5.99
N THR A 119 -9.85 22.40 -6.67
CA THR A 119 -10.13 22.01 -8.06
C THR A 119 -9.87 23.19 -8.99
N GLY A 120 -9.59 22.94 -10.27
CA GLY A 120 -9.41 24.00 -11.27
C GLY A 120 -7.98 24.44 -11.52
N LEU A 121 -6.99 23.79 -10.86
CA LEU A 121 -5.60 23.99 -11.23
C LEU A 121 -5.33 23.46 -12.66
N LYS A 122 -4.46 24.15 -13.37
CA LYS A 122 -3.99 23.81 -14.70
C LYS A 122 -2.57 23.24 -14.64
N LEU A 123 -2.11 22.65 -15.73
CA LEU A 123 -0.76 22.07 -15.81
C LEU A 123 0.33 23.08 -15.48
N GLU A 124 0.19 24.32 -15.93
CA GLU A 124 1.13 25.43 -15.69
C GLU A 124 1.21 25.87 -14.21
N ASP A 125 0.21 25.49 -13.38
CA ASP A 125 0.24 25.77 -11.95
C ASP A 125 1.22 24.89 -11.19
N PHE A 126 1.68 23.79 -11.78
CA PHE A 126 2.55 22.82 -11.13
C PHE A 126 4.01 22.98 -11.51
N GLU A 127 4.90 22.71 -10.58
CA GLU A 127 6.33 22.56 -10.79
C GLU A 127 6.77 21.17 -10.31
N LEU A 128 7.35 20.40 -11.22
CA LEU A 128 7.89 19.08 -10.93
C LEU A 128 9.41 19.12 -10.94
N ARG A 129 10.02 18.62 -9.86
CA ARG A 129 11.45 18.31 -9.81
C ARG A 129 11.65 16.83 -9.55
N VAL A 130 12.58 16.23 -10.27
CA VAL A 130 13.03 14.85 -10.05
C VAL A 130 14.53 14.91 -9.78
N ASP A 131 14.95 14.37 -8.64
CA ASP A 131 16.33 14.46 -8.12
C ASP A 131 16.87 15.91 -8.12
N GLY A 132 16.00 16.86 -7.76
CA GLY A 132 16.28 18.29 -7.74
C GLY A 132 16.25 18.99 -9.10
N GLN A 133 16.18 18.25 -10.22
CA GLN A 133 16.14 18.81 -11.58
C GLN A 133 14.69 19.11 -11.99
N LEU A 134 14.49 20.29 -12.59
CA LEU A 134 13.19 20.65 -13.16
C LEU A 134 12.86 19.73 -14.33
N LYS A 135 11.68 19.14 -14.32
CA LYS A 135 11.17 18.25 -15.38
C LYS A 135 9.85 18.79 -15.92
N ALA A 136 9.67 18.64 -17.24
CA ALA A 136 8.42 18.99 -17.89
C ALA A 136 7.34 17.95 -17.50
N ILE A 137 6.18 18.43 -17.10
CA ILE A 137 4.98 17.61 -16.95
C ILE A 137 4.38 17.45 -18.33
N SER A 138 4.21 16.20 -18.77
CA SER A 138 3.78 15.88 -20.14
C SER A 138 2.26 15.85 -20.27
N ASP A 139 1.57 15.47 -19.21
CA ASP A 139 0.12 15.35 -19.20
C ASP A 139 -0.44 15.55 -17.78
N MET A 140 -1.68 15.99 -17.71
CA MET A 140 -2.44 16.11 -16.48
C MET A 140 -3.88 15.70 -16.74
N THR A 141 -4.29 14.61 -16.09
CA THR A 141 -5.69 14.18 -16.07
C THR A 141 -6.28 14.39 -14.68
N ARG A 142 -7.58 14.55 -14.62
CA ARG A 142 -8.32 14.45 -13.36
C ARG A 142 -8.72 12.98 -13.13
N ALA A 143 -9.26 12.69 -11.99
CA ALA A 143 -9.59 11.36 -11.48
C ALA A 143 -10.54 10.50 -12.36
N GLU A 144 -10.48 10.62 -13.68
CA GLU A 144 -11.25 9.81 -14.64
C GLU A 144 -10.72 8.37 -14.76
N THR A 145 -9.42 8.19 -14.51
CA THR A 145 -8.81 6.84 -14.50
C THR A 145 -9.44 5.97 -13.42
N SER A 146 -9.81 4.76 -13.80
CA SER A 146 -10.40 3.79 -12.88
C SER A 146 -9.46 3.48 -11.70
N VAL A 147 -10.07 3.26 -10.54
CA VAL A 147 -9.36 2.88 -9.32
C VAL A 147 -9.40 1.37 -9.13
N ARG A 148 -8.25 0.80 -8.79
CA ARG A 148 -8.11 -0.56 -8.27
C ARG A 148 -7.77 -0.44 -6.80
N LEU A 149 -8.76 -0.65 -5.96
CA LEU A 149 -8.67 -0.44 -4.52
C LEU A 149 -8.51 -1.76 -3.79
N VAL A 150 -7.62 -1.82 -2.82
CA VAL A 150 -7.61 -2.88 -1.80
C VAL A 150 -7.86 -2.25 -0.45
N MET A 151 -8.86 -2.76 0.27
CA MET A 151 -9.02 -2.46 1.69
C MET A 151 -8.37 -3.58 2.50
N LEU A 152 -7.37 -3.23 3.31
CA LEU A 152 -6.82 -4.10 4.34
C LEU A 152 -7.58 -3.82 5.62
N PHE A 153 -8.29 -4.82 6.12
CA PHE A 153 -9.14 -4.70 7.29
C PHE A 153 -8.56 -5.57 8.40
N ASP A 154 -8.11 -4.92 9.46
CA ASP A 154 -7.47 -5.59 10.58
C ASP A 154 -8.51 -6.34 11.41
N ASN A 155 -8.31 -7.66 11.52
CA ASN A 155 -9.16 -8.58 12.28
C ASN A 155 -8.42 -9.15 13.50
N SER A 156 -7.40 -8.44 13.98
CA SER A 156 -6.64 -8.84 15.18
C SER A 156 -7.35 -8.46 16.48
N GLY A 157 -6.99 -9.13 17.56
CA GLY A 157 -7.69 -9.05 18.86
C GLY A 157 -7.62 -7.70 19.57
N SER A 158 -6.82 -6.73 19.09
CA SER A 158 -6.71 -5.39 19.70
C SER A 158 -7.90 -4.47 19.43
N LEU A 159 -8.81 -4.82 18.49
CA LEU A 159 -9.84 -3.93 17.93
C LEU A 159 -11.28 -4.27 18.33
N ASP A 160 -11.50 -5.16 19.29
CA ASP A 160 -12.83 -5.71 19.63
C ASP A 160 -13.90 -4.61 19.90
N TYR A 161 -13.52 -3.53 20.56
CA TYR A 161 -14.50 -2.53 21.00
C TYR A 161 -14.93 -1.53 19.88
N ALA A 162 -14.11 -1.29 18.86
CA ALA A 162 -14.41 -0.35 17.76
C ALA A 162 -15.02 -1.05 16.52
N ARG A 163 -15.06 -2.38 16.54
CA ARG A 163 -15.31 -3.24 15.39
C ARG A 163 -16.56 -2.93 14.59
N ASP A 164 -17.69 -2.77 15.25
CA ASP A 164 -18.96 -2.53 14.58
C ASP A 164 -18.98 -1.17 13.88
N PHE A 165 -18.31 -0.17 14.47
CA PHE A 165 -18.17 1.14 13.88
C PHE A 165 -17.22 1.14 12.68
N GLU A 166 -16.13 0.38 12.77
CA GLU A 166 -15.18 0.21 11.65
C GLU A 166 -15.86 -0.46 10.46
N LYS A 167 -16.58 -1.56 10.69
CA LYS A 167 -17.39 -2.23 9.66
C LYS A 167 -18.40 -1.28 9.02
N GLN A 168 -19.17 -0.57 9.84
CA GLN A 168 -20.16 0.39 9.33
C GLN A 168 -19.51 1.50 8.50
N ALA A 169 -18.39 2.05 8.96
CA ALA A 169 -17.68 3.11 8.27
C ALA A 169 -17.05 2.61 6.95
N ALA A 170 -16.47 1.40 6.94
CA ALA A 170 -15.91 0.77 5.75
C ALA A 170 -16.99 0.49 4.68
N ARG A 171 -18.17 -0.01 5.09
CA ARG A 171 -19.32 -0.20 4.19
C ARG A 171 -19.77 1.11 3.57
N HIS A 172 -19.94 2.15 4.39
CA HIS A 172 -20.32 3.47 3.91
C HIS A 172 -19.28 4.06 2.94
N PHE A 173 -18.00 3.83 3.19
CA PHE A 173 -16.92 4.24 2.31
C PHE A 173 -17.04 3.61 0.92
N PHE A 174 -17.26 2.30 0.81
CA PHE A 174 -17.44 1.66 -0.49
C PHE A 174 -18.59 2.25 -1.29
N ARG A 175 -19.73 2.56 -0.66
CA ARG A 175 -20.86 3.24 -1.32
C ARG A 175 -20.52 4.62 -1.83
N GLN A 176 -19.63 5.35 -1.15
CA GLN A 176 -19.26 6.70 -1.54
C GLN A 176 -18.16 6.75 -2.60
N VAL A 177 -17.19 5.80 -2.54
CA VAL A 177 -15.98 5.89 -3.37
C VAL A 177 -16.11 5.15 -4.69
N MET A 178 -16.89 4.06 -4.72
CA MET A 178 -16.95 3.17 -5.87
C MET A 178 -17.76 3.77 -7.02
N ARG A 179 -17.09 3.99 -8.16
CA ARG A 179 -17.72 4.31 -9.44
C ARG A 179 -17.88 3.01 -10.25
N ARG A 180 -18.68 3.03 -11.30
CA ARG A 180 -18.93 1.85 -12.16
C ARG A 180 -17.66 1.25 -12.78
N THR A 181 -16.64 2.07 -12.98
CA THR A 181 -15.34 1.67 -13.57
C THR A 181 -14.32 1.23 -12.54
N ASP A 182 -14.60 1.43 -11.25
CA ASP A 182 -13.70 1.08 -10.16
C ASP A 182 -13.97 -0.34 -9.69
N GLU A 183 -12.94 -0.99 -9.17
CA GLU A 183 -13.03 -2.29 -8.54
C GLU A 183 -12.30 -2.27 -7.21
N ALA A 184 -12.87 -2.96 -6.22
CA ALA A 184 -12.26 -3.09 -4.91
C ALA A 184 -12.12 -4.55 -4.50
N ALA A 185 -11.07 -4.84 -3.73
CA ALA A 185 -10.81 -6.11 -3.07
C ALA A 185 -10.69 -5.89 -1.57
N ILE A 186 -10.85 -6.94 -0.79
CA ILE A 186 -10.73 -6.90 0.68
C ILE A 186 -9.76 -7.97 1.12
N TYR A 187 -8.76 -7.57 1.90
CA TYR A 187 -7.88 -8.45 2.66
C TYR A 187 -8.23 -8.40 4.14
N SER A 188 -8.24 -9.56 4.79
CA SER A 188 -8.22 -9.65 6.25
C SER A 188 -6.78 -9.67 6.74
N ILE A 189 -6.46 -8.85 7.75
CA ILE A 189 -5.18 -8.89 8.44
C ILE A 189 -5.39 -9.68 9.72
N GLU A 190 -4.68 -10.79 9.86
CA GLU A 190 -4.67 -11.67 11.01
C GLU A 190 -3.23 -12.18 11.23
N SER A 191 -3.05 -13.30 11.89
CA SER A 191 -1.73 -13.98 12.01
C SER A 191 -1.14 -14.32 10.62
N ASP A 192 -1.99 -14.73 9.69
CA ASP A 192 -1.72 -14.83 8.26
C ASP A 192 -2.76 -13.99 7.52
N SER A 193 -2.31 -13.09 6.66
CA SER A 193 -3.21 -12.28 5.84
C SER A 193 -3.81 -13.11 4.70
N TYR A 194 -5.06 -12.83 4.32
CA TYR A 194 -5.67 -13.50 3.18
C TYR A 194 -6.62 -12.59 2.39
N LEU A 195 -6.76 -12.88 1.11
CA LEU A 195 -7.70 -12.22 0.21
C LEU A 195 -9.12 -12.72 0.49
N ALA A 196 -9.88 -11.95 1.24
CA ALA A 196 -11.27 -12.29 1.61
C ALA A 196 -12.23 -12.08 0.44
N GLN A 197 -12.02 -11.04 -0.38
CA GLN A 197 -12.79 -10.74 -1.57
C GLN A 197 -11.86 -10.26 -2.69
N PRO A 198 -11.79 -10.97 -3.82
CA PRO A 198 -11.11 -10.49 -5.03
C PRO A 198 -11.74 -9.21 -5.59
N LEU A 199 -11.00 -8.51 -6.48
CA LEU A 199 -11.49 -7.30 -7.14
C LEU A 199 -12.89 -7.50 -7.75
N THR A 200 -13.80 -6.62 -7.37
CA THR A 200 -15.18 -6.57 -7.85
C THR A 200 -15.69 -5.13 -7.85
N ASN A 201 -16.65 -4.82 -8.70
CA ASN A 201 -17.43 -3.58 -8.69
C ASN A 201 -18.78 -3.74 -7.96
N ASP A 202 -19.09 -4.93 -7.47
CA ASP A 202 -20.30 -5.21 -6.68
C ASP A 202 -20.14 -4.73 -5.25
N VAL A 203 -20.67 -3.53 -4.95
CA VAL A 203 -20.59 -2.90 -3.63
C VAL A 203 -21.32 -3.73 -2.56
N ASP A 204 -22.43 -4.37 -2.91
CA ASP A 204 -23.17 -5.19 -1.95
C ASP A 204 -22.37 -6.44 -1.55
N LEU A 205 -21.57 -6.99 -2.47
CA LEU A 205 -20.67 -8.10 -2.17
C LEU A 205 -19.53 -7.67 -1.24
N LEU A 206 -18.95 -6.49 -1.48
CA LEU A 206 -17.93 -5.91 -0.59
C LEU A 206 -18.48 -5.69 0.82
N GLU A 207 -19.70 -5.15 0.93
CA GLU A 207 -20.35 -4.92 2.22
C GLU A 207 -20.63 -6.23 2.97
N ARG A 208 -21.15 -7.26 2.26
CA ARG A 208 -21.37 -8.58 2.88
C ARG A 208 -20.07 -9.20 3.36
N THR A 209 -18.98 -9.03 2.62
CA THR A 209 -17.66 -9.53 3.03
C THR A 209 -17.19 -8.86 4.33
N ILE A 210 -17.27 -7.53 4.43
CA ILE A 210 -16.93 -6.81 5.68
C ILE A 210 -17.81 -7.27 6.83
N GLU A 211 -19.10 -7.46 6.60
CA GLU A 211 -20.05 -7.90 7.64
C GLU A 211 -19.74 -9.31 8.12
N SER A 212 -19.28 -10.18 7.23
CA SER A 212 -18.99 -11.59 7.54
C SER A 212 -17.77 -11.80 8.44
N PHE A 213 -16.90 -10.81 8.58
CA PHE A 213 -15.75 -10.92 9.51
C PHE A 213 -16.24 -11.15 10.93
N GLY A 214 -15.72 -12.21 11.53
CA GLY A 214 -16.04 -12.60 12.89
C GLY A 214 -15.47 -11.67 13.96
N LYS A 215 -15.43 -12.18 15.19
CA LYS A 215 -14.77 -11.53 16.31
C LYS A 215 -13.26 -11.40 16.01
N PRO A 216 -12.66 -10.22 16.26
CA PRO A 216 -11.22 -10.06 16.10
C PRO A 216 -10.44 -10.99 17.02
N GLU A 217 -9.50 -11.75 16.49
CA GLU A 217 -8.68 -12.69 17.25
C GLU A 217 -7.25 -12.77 16.69
N GLY A 218 -6.30 -13.20 17.55
CA GLY A 218 -4.94 -13.50 17.13
C GLY A 218 -4.00 -12.28 17.02
N SER A 219 -2.92 -12.50 16.31
CA SER A 219 -1.83 -11.54 16.07
C SER A 219 -1.98 -10.85 14.70
N THR A 220 -1.16 -9.84 14.46
CA THR A 220 -1.24 -8.97 13.27
C THR A 220 -0.01 -9.17 12.39
N SER A 221 -0.19 -9.62 11.15
CA SER A 221 0.83 -9.67 10.10
C SER A 221 0.67 -8.51 9.10
N LEU A 222 0.76 -7.28 9.60
CA LEU A 222 0.44 -6.07 8.84
C LEU A 222 1.39 -5.85 7.65
N PHE A 223 2.69 -6.05 7.84
CA PHE A 223 3.66 -5.81 6.77
C PHE A 223 3.53 -6.85 5.64
N ASP A 224 3.30 -8.11 6.00
CA ASP A 224 3.04 -9.16 5.01
C ASP A 224 1.75 -8.85 4.23
N ALA A 225 0.67 -8.45 4.90
CA ALA A 225 -0.59 -8.05 4.27
C ALA A 225 -0.40 -6.88 3.27
N ILE A 226 0.37 -5.86 3.65
CA ILE A 226 0.67 -4.72 2.78
C ILE A 226 1.43 -5.18 1.52
N ILE A 227 2.43 -6.06 1.67
CA ILE A 227 3.22 -6.59 0.55
C ILE A 227 2.35 -7.44 -0.37
N ASP A 228 1.53 -8.33 0.18
CA ASP A 228 0.64 -9.21 -0.58
C ASP A 228 -0.38 -8.40 -1.38
N ALA A 229 -1.02 -7.41 -0.74
CA ALA A 229 -1.97 -6.54 -1.41
C ALA A 229 -1.33 -5.67 -2.50
N ALA A 230 -0.11 -5.15 -2.26
CA ALA A 230 0.63 -4.40 -3.26
C ALA A 230 1.01 -5.29 -4.46
N GLY A 231 1.42 -6.53 -4.20
CA GLY A 231 1.69 -7.55 -5.22
C GLY A 231 0.44 -7.93 -6.02
N TYR A 232 -0.68 -8.10 -5.34
CA TYR A 232 -1.98 -8.39 -5.95
C TYR A 232 -2.42 -7.28 -6.92
N LEU A 233 -2.25 -6.00 -6.53
CA LEU A 233 -2.64 -4.87 -7.38
C LEU A 233 -1.71 -4.64 -8.58
N LYS A 234 -0.46 -5.10 -8.51
CA LYS A 234 0.58 -4.78 -9.50
C LYS A 234 0.22 -5.09 -10.96
N PRO A 235 -0.43 -6.23 -11.31
CA PRO A 235 -0.77 -6.55 -12.69
C PRO A 235 -1.95 -5.73 -13.25
N TYR A 236 -2.73 -5.07 -12.42
CA TYR A 236 -3.92 -4.34 -12.86
C TYR A 236 -3.56 -2.92 -13.31
N SER A 237 -4.17 -2.49 -14.41
CA SER A 237 -4.09 -1.12 -14.91
C SER A 237 -4.98 -0.17 -14.10
N GLY A 238 -4.67 1.13 -14.16
CA GLY A 238 -5.42 2.16 -13.44
C GLY A 238 -4.67 2.67 -12.20
N ARG A 239 -5.38 3.45 -11.38
CA ARG A 239 -4.86 3.99 -10.12
C ARG A 239 -4.94 2.91 -9.03
N ARG A 240 -3.80 2.51 -8.51
CA ARG A 240 -3.71 1.50 -7.44
C ARG A 240 -3.76 2.20 -6.09
N VAL A 241 -4.75 1.84 -5.30
CA VAL A 241 -5.02 2.46 -4.00
C VAL A 241 -5.16 1.37 -2.94
N MET A 242 -4.55 1.58 -1.81
CA MET A 242 -4.71 0.75 -0.62
C MET A 242 -5.26 1.60 0.51
N VAL A 243 -6.28 1.10 1.18
CA VAL A 243 -6.85 1.70 2.39
C VAL A 243 -6.67 0.72 3.53
N ILE A 244 -5.87 1.09 4.52
CA ILE A 244 -5.58 0.25 5.68
C ILE A 244 -6.42 0.74 6.85
N VAL A 245 -7.16 -0.16 7.48
CA VAL A 245 -7.93 0.07 8.71
C VAL A 245 -7.32 -0.82 9.77
N SER A 246 -6.50 -0.27 10.68
CA SER A 246 -5.72 -1.01 11.67
C SER A 246 -5.22 -0.07 12.76
N ASP A 247 -4.86 -0.59 13.94
CA ASP A 247 -4.12 0.17 14.96
C ASP A 247 -2.63 0.36 14.57
N GLY A 248 -2.17 -0.30 13.52
CA GLY A 248 -0.80 -0.22 13.01
C GLY A 248 0.21 -1.04 13.81
N ILE A 249 -0.23 -1.82 14.80
CA ILE A 249 0.67 -2.64 15.63
C ILE A 249 1.01 -3.92 14.88
N GLU A 250 2.27 -4.06 14.55
CA GLU A 250 2.84 -5.26 13.92
C GLU A 250 3.33 -6.27 14.95
N THR A 251 3.06 -7.56 14.74
CA THR A 251 3.45 -8.63 15.69
C THR A 251 4.12 -9.84 15.08
N THR A 252 3.73 -10.29 13.89
CA THR A 252 4.12 -11.61 13.37
C THR A 252 4.57 -11.66 11.91
N SER A 253 4.67 -10.54 11.22
CA SER A 253 5.13 -10.51 9.82
C SER A 253 6.53 -11.10 9.67
N ARG A 254 6.74 -11.81 8.56
CA ARG A 254 8.04 -12.33 8.12
C ARG A 254 8.93 -11.26 7.52
N ASN A 255 8.31 -10.24 6.94
CA ASN A 255 9.00 -9.11 6.34
C ASN A 255 9.15 -7.97 7.34
N ASP A 256 10.27 -7.25 7.25
CA ASP A 256 10.50 -6.06 8.03
C ASP A 256 9.91 -4.80 7.36
N PHE A 257 9.96 -3.71 8.08
CA PHE A 257 9.41 -2.43 7.62
C PHE A 257 10.12 -1.87 6.39
N GLU A 258 11.43 -2.03 6.30
CA GLU A 258 12.23 -1.52 5.18
C GLU A 258 11.90 -2.26 3.89
N THR A 259 11.83 -3.58 3.97
CA THR A 259 11.37 -4.44 2.86
C THR A 259 9.96 -4.06 2.42
N THR A 260 9.07 -3.80 3.36
CA THR A 260 7.69 -3.38 3.06
C THR A 260 7.64 -2.08 2.28
N ILE A 261 8.38 -1.05 2.72
CA ILE A 261 8.47 0.24 2.01
C ILE A 261 8.98 0.05 0.58
N GLN A 262 10.05 -0.71 0.39
CA GLN A 262 10.63 -0.94 -0.93
C GLN A 262 9.63 -1.63 -1.88
N ARG A 263 8.91 -2.64 -1.39
CA ARG A 263 7.90 -3.37 -2.18
C ARG A 263 6.72 -2.49 -2.55
N VAL A 264 6.23 -1.69 -1.61
CA VAL A 264 5.14 -0.75 -1.82
C VAL A 264 5.50 0.30 -2.87
N LEU A 265 6.67 0.94 -2.74
CA LEU A 265 7.13 1.95 -3.69
C LEU A 265 7.33 1.38 -5.10
N ALA A 266 7.71 0.09 -5.21
CA ALA A 266 7.85 -0.61 -6.48
C ALA A 266 6.51 -1.03 -7.11
N SER A 267 5.39 -0.96 -6.37
CA SER A 267 4.05 -1.31 -6.84
C SER A 267 3.25 -0.11 -7.39
N ASP A 268 3.76 1.12 -7.23
CA ASP A 268 3.05 2.37 -7.55
C ASP A 268 1.68 2.50 -6.83
N CYS A 269 1.54 1.89 -5.66
CA CYS A 269 0.31 1.92 -4.87
C CYS A 269 0.30 3.13 -3.94
N GLN A 270 -0.80 3.90 -3.96
CA GLN A 270 -1.04 4.99 -3.02
C GLN A 270 -1.71 4.44 -1.76
N ILE A 271 -1.20 4.75 -0.57
CA ILE A 271 -1.67 4.16 0.68
C ILE A 271 -2.28 5.20 1.60
N PHE A 272 -3.56 5.04 1.89
CA PHE A 272 -4.29 5.75 2.93
C PHE A 272 -4.44 4.86 4.15
N ILE A 273 -4.35 5.45 5.33
CA ILE A 273 -4.41 4.71 6.59
C ILE A 273 -5.42 5.36 7.52
N VAL A 274 -6.35 4.58 8.01
CA VAL A 274 -7.26 4.92 9.10
C VAL A 274 -6.77 4.15 10.31
N GLN A 275 -6.02 4.82 11.18
CA GLN A 275 -5.41 4.21 12.34
C GLN A 275 -6.40 4.24 13.50
N THR A 276 -6.85 3.07 13.93
CA THR A 276 -7.86 2.85 14.99
C THR A 276 -7.20 2.25 16.23
N GLY A 277 -7.90 2.22 17.36
CA GLY A 277 -7.43 1.48 18.55
C GLY A 277 -6.43 2.16 19.49
N LEU A 278 -5.96 3.39 19.22
CA LEU A 278 -4.91 4.06 20.03
C LEU A 278 -5.41 4.76 21.31
N TYR A 279 -6.56 4.37 21.85
CA TYR A 279 -7.22 5.14 22.92
C TYR A 279 -6.59 4.97 24.32
N ASP A 280 -5.86 3.91 24.61
CA ASP A 280 -5.31 3.62 25.91
C ASP A 280 -3.80 3.97 26.01
N GLY A 281 -3.53 5.27 26.12
CA GLY A 281 -2.23 5.80 26.54
C GLY A 281 -1.09 5.60 25.51
N ALA A 282 -0.34 6.67 25.28
CA ALA A 282 0.83 6.67 24.42
C ALA A 282 1.93 5.72 24.97
N ASN A 283 1.94 4.48 24.49
CA ASN A 283 3.07 3.60 24.72
C ASN A 283 4.04 3.66 23.52
N LEU A 284 5.29 3.23 23.74
CA LEU A 284 6.32 3.28 22.71
C LEU A 284 5.99 2.48 21.45
N ARG A 285 5.20 1.41 21.58
CA ARG A 285 4.77 0.58 20.43
C ARG A 285 3.78 1.34 19.57
N ALA A 286 2.77 1.99 20.18
CA ALA A 286 1.79 2.80 19.46
C ALA A 286 2.46 3.97 18.72
N LEU A 287 3.40 4.67 19.36
CA LEU A 287 4.14 5.76 18.73
C LEU A 287 5.03 5.26 17.57
N ALA A 288 5.64 4.09 17.71
CA ALA A 288 6.41 3.48 16.62
C ALA A 288 5.51 3.05 15.45
N ALA A 289 4.32 2.50 15.74
CA ALA A 289 3.31 2.16 14.73
C ALA A 289 2.86 3.41 13.97
N GLU A 290 2.48 4.47 14.66
CA GLU A 290 2.08 5.75 14.07
C GLU A 290 3.16 6.30 13.10
N ARG A 291 4.41 6.37 13.55
CA ARG A 291 5.53 6.83 12.70
C ARG A 291 5.73 5.99 11.44
N ARG A 292 5.60 4.66 11.56
CA ARG A 292 5.71 3.76 10.40
C ARG A 292 4.57 3.99 9.41
N MET A 293 3.34 4.14 9.91
CA MET A 293 2.17 4.43 9.10
C MET A 293 2.29 5.78 8.41
N GLU A 294 2.74 6.82 9.11
CA GLU A 294 3.03 8.14 8.53
C GLU A 294 4.10 8.05 7.43
N GLN A 295 5.15 7.25 7.65
CA GLN A 295 6.22 7.09 6.66
C GLN A 295 5.73 6.39 5.41
N ILE A 296 5.02 5.25 5.50
CA ILE A 296 4.45 4.53 4.35
C ILE A 296 3.52 5.44 3.56
N SER A 297 2.55 6.04 4.25
CA SER A 297 1.55 6.90 3.64
C SER A 297 2.20 8.13 2.98
N GLY A 298 3.10 8.82 3.68
CA GLY A 298 3.79 10.01 3.18
C GLY A 298 4.67 9.74 1.96
N GLN A 299 5.31 8.58 1.88
CA GLN A 299 6.13 8.21 0.71
C GLN A 299 5.29 7.86 -0.52
N THR A 300 4.08 7.33 -0.32
CA THR A 300 3.18 6.93 -1.39
C THR A 300 2.20 8.03 -1.84
N GLY A 301 2.19 9.17 -1.15
CA GLY A 301 1.32 10.31 -1.45
C GLY A 301 -0.10 10.19 -0.89
N GLY A 302 -0.32 9.28 0.04
CA GLY A 302 -1.56 9.15 0.79
C GLY A 302 -1.63 10.03 2.03
N ALA A 303 -2.41 9.60 3.03
CA ALA A 303 -2.57 10.27 4.31
C ALA A 303 -2.87 9.27 5.43
N VAL A 304 -2.51 9.64 6.66
CA VAL A 304 -2.91 8.92 7.88
C VAL A 304 -3.99 9.74 8.58
N TYR A 305 -5.04 9.07 9.01
CA TYR A 305 -6.12 9.61 9.82
C TYR A 305 -6.17 8.83 11.14
N ILE A 306 -6.21 9.53 12.27
CA ILE A 306 -6.23 8.95 13.62
C ILE A 306 -7.53 9.40 14.30
N PRO A 307 -8.68 8.79 13.94
CA PRO A 307 -9.96 9.16 14.51
C PRO A 307 -10.05 8.74 15.98
N LYS A 308 -10.53 9.64 16.83
CA LYS A 308 -10.76 9.39 18.26
C LYS A 308 -12.23 9.13 18.57
N THR A 309 -13.11 9.44 17.63
CA THR A 309 -14.56 9.27 17.75
C THR A 309 -15.13 8.63 16.49
N THR A 310 -16.34 8.10 16.61
CA THR A 310 -17.08 7.55 15.46
C THR A 310 -17.30 8.58 14.35
N ASP A 311 -17.54 9.84 14.71
CA ASP A 311 -17.76 10.90 13.73
C ASP A 311 -16.47 11.27 13.01
N GLU A 312 -15.33 11.27 13.72
CA GLU A 312 -14.02 11.45 13.11
C GLU A 312 -13.65 10.27 12.20
N LEU A 313 -14.03 9.02 12.55
CA LEU A 313 -13.85 7.86 11.70
C LEU A 313 -14.62 7.99 10.38
N LYS A 314 -15.89 8.41 10.44
CA LYS A 314 -16.68 8.71 9.24
C LYS A 314 -16.03 9.83 8.41
N ALA A 315 -15.58 10.91 9.07
CA ALA A 315 -14.93 12.04 8.41
C ALA A 315 -13.62 11.62 7.73
N ALA A 316 -12.84 10.72 8.33
CA ALA A 316 -11.62 10.17 7.73
C ALA A 316 -11.93 9.45 6.40
N PHE A 317 -12.91 8.56 6.38
CA PHE A 317 -13.32 7.88 5.15
C PHE A 317 -13.90 8.84 4.10
N GLN A 318 -14.68 9.83 4.50
CA GLN A 318 -15.17 10.87 3.60
C GLN A 318 -14.04 11.68 2.97
N GLN A 319 -12.99 11.98 3.76
CA GLN A 319 -11.82 12.69 3.26
C GLN A 319 -11.04 11.84 2.26
N ILE A 320 -10.86 10.54 2.50
CA ILE A 320 -10.22 9.62 1.55
C ILE A 320 -11.03 9.59 0.24
N ALA A 321 -12.36 9.47 0.33
CA ALA A 321 -13.24 9.48 -0.84
C ALA A 321 -13.11 10.79 -1.64
N ALA A 322 -13.09 11.94 -0.95
CA ALA A 322 -12.90 13.25 -1.57
C ALA A 322 -11.52 13.38 -2.24
N ASP A 323 -10.47 12.89 -1.60
CA ASP A 323 -9.12 12.87 -2.18
C ASP A 323 -9.10 12.04 -3.47
N LEU A 324 -9.69 10.86 -3.46
CA LEU A 324 -9.74 9.99 -4.65
C LEU A 324 -10.57 10.60 -5.79
N ALA A 325 -11.65 11.31 -5.47
CA ALA A 325 -12.54 11.95 -6.45
C ALA A 325 -11.92 13.19 -7.10
N HIS A 326 -11.08 13.94 -6.36
CA HIS A 326 -10.59 15.26 -6.81
C HIS A 326 -9.08 15.29 -7.10
N GLN A 327 -8.43 14.15 -7.13
CA GLN A 327 -7.00 14.03 -7.36
C GLN A 327 -6.62 14.40 -8.79
N TYR A 328 -5.48 15.09 -8.93
CA TYR A 328 -4.80 15.27 -10.20
C TYR A 328 -3.87 14.08 -10.44
N VAL A 329 -3.80 13.59 -11.66
CA VAL A 329 -2.80 12.62 -12.09
C VAL A 329 -1.89 13.32 -13.07
N LEU A 330 -0.72 13.74 -12.59
CA LEU A 330 0.32 14.36 -13.41
C LEU A 330 1.21 13.24 -13.94
N SER A 331 1.72 13.43 -15.14
CA SER A 331 2.60 12.44 -15.76
C SER A 331 3.80 13.11 -16.39
N TYR A 332 4.96 12.46 -16.34
CA TYR A 332 6.15 12.93 -17.02
C TYR A 332 6.93 11.77 -17.63
N TYR A 333 7.72 12.06 -18.65
CA TYR A 333 8.63 11.10 -19.25
C TYR A 333 9.99 11.19 -18.58
N PRO A 334 10.46 10.15 -17.87
CA PRO A 334 11.83 10.10 -17.39
C PRO A 334 12.78 10.02 -18.60
N GLY A 335 13.81 10.84 -18.61
CA GLY A 335 14.83 10.85 -19.65
C GLY A 335 15.71 9.59 -19.66
N ASN A 336 17.03 9.76 -19.52
CA ASN A 336 18.00 8.67 -19.48
C ASN A 336 17.94 7.83 -18.18
N GLU A 337 17.19 8.27 -17.16
CA GLU A 337 17.02 7.57 -15.87
C GLU A 337 16.06 6.38 -15.95
N ARG A 338 15.62 6.00 -17.16
CA ARG A 338 14.47 5.08 -17.37
C ARG A 338 14.62 3.67 -16.84
N ARG A 339 15.87 3.17 -16.68
CA ARG A 339 16.13 1.74 -16.40
C ARG A 339 17.36 1.52 -15.54
N ASP A 340 17.65 2.39 -14.61
CA ASP A 340 18.82 2.25 -13.74
C ASP A 340 18.53 1.44 -12.46
N GLY A 341 17.27 1.15 -12.17
CA GLY A 341 16.84 0.41 -10.98
C GLY A 341 16.96 1.21 -9.68
N ARG A 342 17.18 2.53 -9.77
CA ARG A 342 17.37 3.40 -8.60
C ARG A 342 16.06 4.05 -8.17
N PHE A 343 16.08 4.57 -6.95
CA PHE A 343 15.03 5.41 -6.43
C PHE A 343 15.24 6.86 -6.88
N HIS A 344 14.23 7.47 -7.49
CA HIS A 344 14.20 8.85 -7.96
C HIS A 344 13.26 9.67 -7.08
N ASN A 345 13.78 10.75 -6.48
CA ASN A 345 13.00 11.62 -5.63
C ASN A 345 12.10 12.55 -6.45
N ILE A 346 10.84 12.69 -6.05
CA ILE A 346 9.87 13.61 -6.62
C ILE A 346 9.62 14.75 -5.63
N ASP A 347 9.75 15.99 -6.09
CA ASP A 347 9.28 17.21 -5.42
C ASP A 347 8.29 17.91 -6.34
N LEU A 348 7.02 17.90 -5.95
CA LEU A 348 5.92 18.49 -6.70
C LEU A 348 5.35 19.66 -5.91
N LYS A 349 5.23 20.82 -6.56
CA LYS A 349 4.73 22.08 -5.95
C LYS A 349 3.64 22.71 -6.79
N VAL A 350 2.75 23.45 -6.13
CA VAL A 350 1.83 24.39 -6.79
C VAL A 350 2.48 25.77 -6.76
N ARG A 351 2.76 26.34 -7.94
CA ARG A 351 3.45 27.65 -8.08
C ARG A 351 2.50 28.83 -7.93
N SER A 352 1.27 28.66 -8.42
CA SER A 352 0.27 29.74 -8.48
C SER A 352 -0.33 30.08 -7.12
N ARG A 353 -0.25 29.19 -6.12
CA ARG A 353 -0.88 29.34 -4.82
C ARG A 353 0.06 28.93 -3.68
N LYS A 354 0.14 29.78 -2.63
CA LYS A 354 0.92 29.50 -1.40
C LYS A 354 0.05 29.02 -0.24
N ASP A 355 -1.26 29.14 -0.36
CA ASP A 355 -2.27 28.80 0.65
C ASP A 355 -2.80 27.36 0.49
N VAL A 356 -2.05 26.51 -0.19
CA VAL A 356 -2.43 25.12 -0.45
C VAL A 356 -1.35 24.14 0.07
N ARG A 357 -1.80 22.93 0.38
CA ARG A 357 -0.93 21.79 0.66
C ARG A 357 -1.10 20.78 -0.46
N ILE A 358 0.03 20.25 -0.92
CA ILE A 358 0.04 19.19 -1.92
C ILE A 358 0.53 17.89 -1.28
N ARG A 359 -0.13 16.80 -1.58
CA ARG A 359 0.30 15.44 -1.26
C ARG A 359 0.49 14.69 -2.56
N ALA A 360 1.69 14.18 -2.75
CA ALA A 360 2.08 13.34 -3.88
C ALA A 360 3.11 12.34 -3.40
N ARG A 361 3.33 11.27 -4.16
CA ARG A 361 4.40 10.33 -3.85
C ARG A 361 5.76 11.04 -3.84
N ARG A 362 6.63 10.66 -2.90
CA ARG A 362 7.95 11.28 -2.75
C ARG A 362 9.00 10.74 -3.72
N GLY A 363 8.68 9.71 -4.47
CA GLY A 363 9.59 9.11 -5.43
C GLY A 363 9.05 7.82 -6.02
N TYR A 364 9.88 7.20 -6.85
CA TYR A 364 9.59 5.92 -7.48
C TYR A 364 10.89 5.16 -7.76
N TYR A 365 10.79 3.84 -7.87
CA TYR A 365 11.89 3.03 -8.38
C TYR A 365 11.79 2.92 -9.90
N SER A 366 12.86 3.27 -10.58
CA SER A 366 12.98 3.02 -12.01
C SER A 366 13.09 1.51 -12.27
N PRO A 367 12.47 0.96 -13.33
CA PRO A 367 12.67 -0.43 -13.68
C PRO A 367 14.16 -0.68 -14.01
N LYS A 368 14.69 -1.87 -13.68
CA LYS A 368 16.01 -2.28 -14.18
C LYS A 368 15.92 -2.62 -15.66
N ALA A 369 16.95 -2.27 -16.43
CA ALA A 369 17.09 -2.79 -17.79
C ALA A 369 17.06 -4.34 -17.70
N ALA A 370 16.18 -4.97 -18.48
CA ALA A 370 16.28 -6.39 -18.67
C ALA A 370 17.65 -6.68 -19.30
N ASN A 371 18.45 -7.55 -18.68
CA ASN A 371 19.63 -8.07 -19.32
C ASN A 371 19.14 -8.78 -20.59
N VAL A 372 19.33 -8.14 -21.74
CA VAL A 372 19.26 -8.84 -23.00
C VAL A 372 20.44 -9.80 -22.95
N ALA A 373 20.18 -11.08 -22.66
CA ALA A 373 21.17 -12.12 -22.86
C ALA A 373 21.54 -12.04 -24.34
N THR A 374 22.70 -11.50 -24.64
CA THR A 374 23.33 -11.68 -25.95
C THR A 374 23.58 -13.18 -26.05
N ASN A 375 22.71 -13.87 -26.77
CA ASN A 375 23.04 -15.18 -27.29
C ASN A 375 24.14 -14.99 -28.32
N ASP A 376 25.40 -15.00 -27.87
CA ASP A 376 26.52 -15.23 -28.74
C ASP A 376 26.44 -16.70 -29.23
N TRP A 377 26.08 -16.82 -30.50
CA TRP A 377 26.19 -18.06 -31.28
C TRP A 377 27.58 -18.16 -31.87
#